data_abc88ec5d761943270098ebd6f5f8c6b
#
_entry.id   abc88ec5d761943270098ebd6f5f8c6b
#
_cell.length_a   1.000
_cell.length_b   1.000
_cell.length_c   1.000
_cell.angle_alpha   90.00
_cell.angle_beta   90.00
_cell.angle_gamma   90.00
#
_symmetry.space_group_name_H-M   'P 1'
#
loop_
_entity.id
_entity.type
_entity.pdbx_description
1 polymer ?
#
loop_
_entity_poly.entity_id
_entity_poly.type
_entity_poly.pdbx_seq_one_letter_code
_entity_poly.pdbx_strand_id
1 'polypeptide(L)'
;QFEKQNAIAEAEHDKQLLVADAKQKRHQLVNYFFIAGLLIVIVFSYVIYNRLKITNRQKLLIEEKNVELANQKSIVDEKNTEIIDSIHYAQRIQHALLKSEENISNNHPEHFIFFKPKDILSGDFYWSLKKENYWYVAVADCTGHGVPGAMLTMLGSSFLNEINQGMKLLSP
;
A
#
# COMPACT_ATOMS: atom_id res chain seq x y z
N GLN A 1 41.14 -74.64 60.73
CA GLN A 1 41.68 -73.93 59.53
C GLN A 1 40.73 -74.01 58.35
N PHE A 2 40.03 -75.13 58.14
CA PHE A 2 39.10 -75.33 57.01
C PHE A 2 37.83 -74.42 57.06
N GLU A 3 37.21 -74.27 58.24
CA GLU A 3 36.04 -73.35 58.43
C GLU A 3 36.37 -71.88 58.13
N LYS A 4 37.56 -71.43 58.45
CA LYS A 4 38.02 -70.08 58.23
C LYS A 4 38.26 -69.80 56.75
N GLN A 5 38.72 -70.81 56.01
CA GLN A 5 38.88 -70.73 54.56
C GLN A 5 37.51 -70.67 53.81
N ASN A 6 36.54 -71.48 54.25
CA ASN A 6 35.19 -71.47 53.67
C ASN A 6 34.49 -70.15 53.95
N ALA A 7 34.58 -69.59 55.16
CA ALA A 7 33.99 -68.28 55.47
C ALA A 7 34.60 -67.12 54.62
N ILE A 8 35.91 -67.18 54.34
CA ILE A 8 36.58 -66.24 53.48
C ILE A 8 36.09 -66.36 52.00
N ALA A 9 35.97 -67.59 51.53
CA ALA A 9 35.50 -67.87 50.18
C ALA A 9 34.03 -67.42 49.95
N GLU A 10 33.15 -67.63 50.93
CA GLU A 10 31.78 -67.14 50.93
C GLU A 10 31.72 -65.59 50.91
N ALA A 11 32.53 -64.96 51.79
CA ALA A 11 32.59 -63.49 51.82
C ALA A 11 33.16 -62.90 50.53
N GLU A 12 34.09 -63.54 49.84
CA GLU A 12 34.60 -63.16 48.54
C GLU A 12 33.54 -63.35 47.43
N HIS A 13 32.81 -64.45 47.50
CA HIS A 13 31.70 -64.71 46.55
C HIS A 13 30.58 -63.66 46.66
N ASP A 14 30.14 -63.38 47.89
CA ASP A 14 29.12 -62.35 48.15
C ASP A 14 29.59 -60.98 47.70
N LYS A 15 30.86 -60.63 47.92
CA LYS A 15 31.43 -59.35 47.39
C LYS A 15 31.45 -59.31 45.88
N GLN A 16 31.79 -60.42 45.20
CA GLN A 16 31.74 -60.48 43.72
C GLN A 16 30.33 -60.35 43.21
N LEU A 17 29.32 -60.96 43.86
CA LEU A 17 27.91 -60.81 43.49
C LEU A 17 27.42 -59.34 43.62
N LEU A 18 27.77 -58.69 44.73
CA LEU A 18 27.41 -57.25 44.94
C LEU A 18 28.06 -56.36 43.90
N VAL A 19 29.32 -56.59 43.54
CA VAL A 19 30.03 -55.84 42.49
C VAL A 19 29.40 -56.08 41.10
N ALA A 20 29.02 -57.32 40.80
CA ALA A 20 28.38 -57.70 39.56
C ALA A 20 26.99 -57.04 39.45
N ASP A 21 26.15 -57.03 40.49
CA ASP A 21 24.85 -56.37 40.54
C ASP A 21 24.97 -54.83 40.37
N ALA A 22 25.93 -54.22 41.09
CA ALA A 22 26.21 -52.82 40.96
C ALA A 22 26.64 -52.42 39.52
N LYS A 23 27.48 -53.25 38.89
CA LYS A 23 27.93 -53.10 37.52
C LYS A 23 26.77 -53.25 36.55
N GLN A 24 25.88 -54.19 36.74
CA GLN A 24 24.69 -54.41 35.91
C GLN A 24 23.72 -53.28 36.03
N LYS A 25 23.42 -52.78 37.23
CA LYS A 25 22.57 -51.59 37.45
C LYS A 25 23.14 -50.34 36.76
N ARG A 26 24.45 -50.14 36.85
CA ARG A 26 25.14 -49.06 36.18
C ARG A 26 24.98 -49.13 34.63
N HIS A 27 25.16 -50.35 34.06
CA HIS A 27 24.95 -50.54 32.63
C HIS A 27 23.48 -50.27 32.20
N GLN A 28 22.52 -50.70 33.01
CA GLN A 28 21.09 -50.42 32.74
C GLN A 28 20.81 -48.92 32.77
N LEU A 29 21.31 -48.18 33.75
CA LEU A 29 21.17 -46.73 33.83
C LEU A 29 21.77 -46.05 32.61
N VAL A 30 22.97 -46.42 32.21
CA VAL A 30 23.63 -45.89 31.01
C VAL A 30 22.78 -46.14 29.75
N ASN A 31 22.26 -47.36 29.60
CA ASN A 31 21.37 -47.68 28.46
C ASN A 31 20.08 -46.85 28.45
N TYR A 32 19.45 -46.63 29.62
CA TYR A 32 18.28 -45.76 29.70
C TYR A 32 18.59 -44.32 29.30
N PHE A 33 19.75 -43.78 29.70
CA PHE A 33 20.19 -42.45 29.28
C PHE A 33 20.43 -42.37 27.77
N PHE A 34 21.03 -43.42 27.17
CA PHE A 34 21.20 -43.46 25.71
C PHE A 34 19.88 -43.54 24.97
N ILE A 35 18.91 -44.34 25.42
CA ILE A 35 17.58 -44.45 24.82
C ILE A 35 16.83 -43.10 24.95
N ALA A 36 16.85 -42.48 26.13
CA ALA A 36 16.22 -41.17 26.35
C ALA A 36 16.84 -40.10 25.48
N GLY A 37 18.16 -40.05 25.34
CA GLY A 37 18.86 -39.12 24.45
C GLY A 37 18.47 -39.31 22.99
N LEU A 38 18.37 -40.55 22.52
CA LEU A 38 17.97 -40.89 21.16
C LEU A 38 16.52 -40.46 20.88
N LEU A 39 15.61 -40.67 21.84
CA LEU A 39 14.21 -40.19 21.72
C LEU A 39 14.13 -38.66 21.63
N ILE A 40 14.91 -37.94 22.42
CA ILE A 40 14.96 -36.45 22.34
C ILE A 40 15.42 -36.00 20.96
N VAL A 41 16.48 -36.63 20.41
CA VAL A 41 16.98 -36.29 19.06
C VAL A 41 15.91 -36.54 17.99
N ILE A 42 15.18 -37.64 18.07
CA ILE A 42 14.10 -37.97 17.12
C ILE A 42 12.99 -36.91 17.19
N VAL A 43 12.53 -36.57 18.40
CA VAL A 43 11.48 -35.55 18.59
C VAL A 43 11.96 -34.20 18.06
N PHE A 44 13.18 -33.81 18.37
CA PHE A 44 13.75 -32.53 17.90
C PHE A 44 13.88 -32.47 16.38
N SER A 45 14.36 -33.55 15.77
CA SER A 45 14.44 -33.68 14.31
C SER A 45 13.06 -33.59 13.66
N TYR A 46 12.04 -34.22 14.24
CA TYR A 46 10.66 -34.11 13.74
C TYR A 46 10.12 -32.68 13.82
N VAL A 47 10.36 -31.99 14.94
CA VAL A 47 9.93 -30.58 15.12
C VAL A 47 10.61 -29.68 14.09
N ILE A 48 11.92 -29.82 13.87
CA ILE A 48 12.67 -29.07 12.87
C ILE A 48 12.10 -29.33 11.47
N TYR A 49 11.94 -30.60 11.11
CA TYR A 49 11.39 -30.98 9.81
C TYR A 49 10.01 -30.36 9.55
N ASN A 50 9.13 -30.43 10.56
CA ASN A 50 7.79 -29.85 10.45
C ASN A 50 7.81 -28.31 10.34
N ARG A 51 8.67 -27.65 11.09
CA ARG A 51 8.89 -26.19 10.99
C ARG A 51 9.41 -25.78 9.61
N LEU A 52 10.39 -26.49 9.06
CA LEU A 52 10.91 -26.22 7.71
C LEU A 52 9.84 -26.38 6.65
N LYS A 53 9.02 -27.44 6.74
CA LYS A 53 7.90 -27.67 5.81
C LYS A 53 6.88 -26.53 5.84
N ILE A 54 6.50 -26.06 7.04
CA ILE A 54 5.56 -24.93 7.21
C ILE A 54 6.17 -23.65 6.64
N THR A 55 7.43 -23.35 6.99
CA THR A 55 8.13 -22.14 6.53
C THR A 55 8.24 -22.10 5.00
N ASN A 56 8.54 -23.22 4.36
CA ASN A 56 8.63 -23.28 2.89
C ASN A 56 7.25 -23.05 2.23
N ARG A 57 6.18 -23.61 2.79
CA ARG A 57 4.81 -23.31 2.30
C ARG A 57 4.44 -21.84 2.46
N GLN A 58 4.77 -21.24 3.60
CA GLN A 58 4.53 -19.82 3.83
C GLN A 58 5.31 -18.93 2.86
N LYS A 59 6.57 -19.26 2.56
CA LYS A 59 7.38 -18.53 1.58
C LYS A 59 6.73 -18.54 0.20
N LEU A 60 6.30 -19.70 -0.28
CA LEU A 60 5.62 -19.82 -1.58
C LEU A 60 4.33 -18.99 -1.64
N LEU A 61 3.51 -19.05 -0.57
CA LEU A 61 2.29 -18.25 -0.50
C LEU A 61 2.56 -16.74 -0.46
N ILE A 62 3.59 -16.31 0.26
CA ILE A 62 4.01 -14.91 0.30
C ILE A 62 4.48 -14.44 -1.07
N GLU A 63 5.25 -15.27 -1.78
CA GLU A 63 5.75 -14.95 -3.11
C GLU A 63 4.60 -14.82 -4.12
N GLU A 64 3.63 -15.75 -4.10
CA GLU A 64 2.41 -15.66 -4.91
C GLU A 64 1.62 -14.38 -4.62
N LYS A 65 1.43 -14.05 -3.34
CA LYS A 65 0.73 -12.82 -2.95
C LYS A 65 1.48 -11.54 -3.31
N ASN A 66 2.80 -11.57 -3.26
CA ASN A 66 3.62 -10.42 -3.69
C ASN A 66 3.50 -10.18 -5.20
N VAL A 67 3.48 -11.24 -6.02
CA VAL A 67 3.27 -11.13 -7.46
C VAL A 67 1.87 -10.60 -7.77
N GLU A 68 0.84 -11.13 -7.10
CA GLU A 68 -0.54 -10.64 -7.24
C GLU A 68 -0.64 -9.14 -6.88
N LEU A 69 -0.04 -8.74 -5.75
CA LEU A 69 -0.04 -7.35 -5.29
C LEU A 69 0.71 -6.42 -6.27
N ALA A 70 1.85 -6.87 -6.82
CA ALA A 70 2.59 -6.12 -7.82
C ALA A 70 1.76 -5.89 -9.09
N ASN A 71 1.03 -6.91 -9.56
CA ASN A 71 0.13 -6.80 -10.71
C ASN A 71 -1.04 -5.85 -10.43
N GLN A 72 -1.68 -5.96 -9.27
CA GLN A 72 -2.76 -5.04 -8.87
C GLN A 72 -2.26 -3.60 -8.80
N LYS A 73 -1.08 -3.37 -8.22
CA LYS A 73 -0.46 -2.05 -8.16
C LYS A 73 -0.21 -1.49 -9.56
N SER A 74 0.34 -2.28 -10.47
CA SER A 74 0.57 -1.85 -11.87
C SER A 74 -0.72 -1.41 -12.56
N ILE A 75 -1.83 -2.17 -12.37
CA ILE A 75 -3.13 -1.81 -12.95
C ILE A 75 -3.67 -0.51 -12.34
N VAL A 76 -3.52 -0.32 -11.03
CA VAL A 76 -3.94 0.92 -10.35
C VAL A 76 -3.12 2.12 -10.83
N ASP A 77 -1.81 1.97 -10.97
CA ASP A 77 -0.92 3.03 -11.45
C ASP A 77 -1.27 3.42 -12.90
N GLU A 78 -1.54 2.44 -13.77
CA GLU A 78 -2.00 2.66 -15.15
C GLU A 78 -3.33 3.44 -15.17
N LYS A 79 -4.33 3.00 -14.38
CA LYS A 79 -5.63 3.66 -14.32
C LYS A 79 -5.55 5.08 -13.73
N ASN A 80 -4.69 5.30 -12.75
CA ASN A 80 -4.44 6.64 -12.22
C ASN A 80 -3.84 7.56 -13.29
N THR A 81 -2.91 7.07 -14.10
CA THR A 81 -2.32 7.83 -15.20
C THR A 81 -3.38 8.20 -16.23
N GLU A 82 -4.21 7.25 -16.68
CA GLU A 82 -5.32 7.52 -17.61
C GLU A 82 -6.30 8.59 -17.07
N ILE A 83 -6.63 8.51 -15.77
CA ILE A 83 -7.53 9.49 -15.13
C ILE A 83 -6.88 10.88 -15.11
N ILE A 84 -5.61 10.98 -14.72
CA ILE A 84 -4.89 12.27 -14.67
C ILE A 84 -4.78 12.88 -16.07
N ASP A 85 -4.46 12.09 -17.08
CA ASP A 85 -4.39 12.55 -18.47
C ASP A 85 -5.75 13.07 -18.98
N SER A 86 -6.84 12.39 -18.61
CA SER A 86 -8.19 12.82 -18.92
C SER A 86 -8.54 14.15 -18.23
N ILE A 87 -8.11 14.35 -16.98
CA ILE A 87 -8.29 15.60 -16.23
C ILE A 87 -7.48 16.73 -16.87
N HIS A 88 -6.25 16.48 -17.29
CA HIS A 88 -5.44 17.46 -18.03
C HIS A 88 -6.05 17.81 -19.39
N TYR A 89 -6.66 16.84 -20.05
CA TYR A 89 -7.41 17.13 -21.28
C TYR A 89 -8.61 18.04 -21.01
N ALA A 90 -9.39 17.76 -19.97
CA ALA A 90 -10.51 18.63 -19.55
C ALA A 90 -10.02 20.03 -19.15
N GLN A 91 -8.85 20.15 -18.51
CA GLN A 91 -8.22 21.43 -18.20
C GLN A 91 -7.93 22.25 -19.47
N ARG A 92 -7.40 21.62 -20.52
CA ARG A 92 -7.16 22.32 -21.81
C ARG A 92 -8.47 22.84 -22.43
N ILE A 93 -9.55 22.05 -22.34
CA ILE A 93 -10.87 22.48 -22.80
C ILE A 93 -11.37 23.66 -21.96
N GLN A 94 -11.28 23.59 -20.63
CA GLN A 94 -11.66 24.67 -19.72
C GLN A 94 -10.90 25.95 -20.04
N HIS A 95 -9.57 25.88 -20.17
CA HIS A 95 -8.75 27.04 -20.54
C HIS A 95 -9.10 27.64 -21.92
N ALA A 96 -9.46 26.82 -22.89
CA ALA A 96 -9.88 27.29 -24.21
C ALA A 96 -11.24 28.03 -24.19
N LEU A 97 -12.13 27.63 -23.27
CA LEU A 97 -13.45 28.28 -23.10
C LEU A 97 -13.37 29.57 -22.27
N LEU A 98 -12.46 29.62 -21.30
CA LEU A 98 -12.15 30.81 -20.54
C LEU A 98 -11.28 31.72 -21.42
N LYS A 99 -11.67 32.96 -21.61
CA LYS A 99 -10.87 33.93 -22.41
C LYS A 99 -9.48 34.08 -21.79
N SER A 100 -8.45 33.95 -22.61
CA SER A 100 -7.07 34.14 -22.16
C SER A 100 -6.87 35.57 -21.60
N GLU A 101 -6.00 35.66 -20.60
CA GLU A 101 -5.54 36.89 -19.96
C GLU A 101 -5.07 37.93 -21.00
N GLU A 102 -4.43 37.49 -22.08
CA GLU A 102 -3.96 38.32 -23.19
C GLU A 102 -5.09 39.04 -23.89
N ASN A 103 -6.24 38.39 -24.08
CA ASN A 103 -7.42 39.02 -24.71
C ASN A 103 -8.08 40.06 -23.79
N ILE A 104 -7.90 39.93 -22.48
CA ILE A 104 -8.38 40.90 -21.50
C ILE A 104 -7.40 42.07 -21.42
N SER A 105 -6.10 41.83 -21.36
CA SER A 105 -5.04 42.81 -21.14
C SER A 105 -4.95 43.85 -22.24
N ASN A 106 -5.16 43.49 -23.51
CA ASN A 106 -4.95 44.38 -24.65
C ASN A 106 -6.09 45.42 -24.86
N ASN A 107 -7.22 45.27 -24.18
CA ASN A 107 -8.42 46.08 -24.46
C ASN A 107 -9.05 46.78 -23.26
N HIS A 108 -8.41 46.67 -22.07
CA HIS A 108 -9.00 47.13 -20.80
C HIS A 108 -8.03 48.05 -20.02
N PRO A 109 -8.54 48.87 -19.09
CA PRO A 109 -7.70 49.69 -18.21
C PRO A 109 -6.72 48.84 -17.40
N GLU A 110 -5.74 49.47 -16.76
CA GLU A 110 -4.78 48.80 -15.92
C GLU A 110 -5.47 47.88 -14.88
N HIS A 111 -5.16 46.62 -14.90
CA HIS A 111 -5.70 45.61 -14.00
C HIS A 111 -4.69 44.49 -13.79
N PHE A 112 -4.93 43.68 -12.79
CA PHE A 112 -4.24 42.41 -12.62
C PHE A 112 -5.24 41.29 -12.30
N ILE A 113 -4.92 40.07 -12.68
CA ILE A 113 -5.72 38.89 -12.39
C ILE A 113 -4.89 37.98 -11.46
N PHE A 114 -5.42 37.71 -10.28
CA PHE A 114 -4.86 36.68 -9.38
C PHE A 114 -5.81 35.48 -9.39
N PHE A 115 -5.37 34.40 -10.05
CA PHE A 115 -6.16 33.19 -10.21
C PHE A 115 -5.34 31.99 -9.81
N LYS A 116 -5.71 31.34 -8.69
CA LYS A 116 -5.03 30.16 -8.15
C LYS A 116 -6.03 29.07 -7.81
N PRO A 117 -6.34 28.20 -8.77
CA PRO A 117 -7.23 27.07 -8.51
C PRO A 117 -6.69 26.13 -7.44
N LYS A 118 -7.60 25.47 -6.72
CA LYS A 118 -7.27 24.45 -5.72
C LYS A 118 -6.77 23.14 -6.36
N ASP A 119 -7.43 22.74 -7.45
CA ASP A 119 -7.18 21.49 -8.18
C ASP A 119 -6.73 21.80 -9.62
N ILE A 120 -6.47 20.75 -10.40
CA ILE A 120 -6.11 20.87 -11.83
C ILE A 120 -7.22 21.60 -12.61
N LEU A 121 -8.49 21.36 -12.22
CA LEU A 121 -9.67 22.02 -12.77
C LEU A 121 -10.23 22.99 -11.74
N SER A 122 -10.70 24.15 -12.20
CA SER A 122 -11.26 25.19 -11.34
C SER A 122 -12.79 25.22 -11.37
N GLY A 123 -13.41 25.40 -10.19
CA GLY A 123 -14.79 25.80 -10.04
C GLY A 123 -14.97 27.31 -10.21
N ASP A 124 -13.95 28.08 -9.91
CA ASP A 124 -13.96 29.52 -10.03
C ASP A 124 -13.60 29.94 -11.46
N PHE A 125 -14.11 31.07 -11.90
CA PHE A 125 -13.71 31.66 -13.16
C PHE A 125 -13.92 33.20 -13.19
N TYR A 126 -13.20 33.84 -14.08
CA TYR A 126 -13.41 35.24 -14.44
C TYR A 126 -13.81 35.34 -15.90
N TRP A 127 -14.61 36.36 -16.20
CA TRP A 127 -15.09 36.63 -17.53
C TRP A 127 -15.11 38.13 -17.76
N SER A 128 -14.80 38.58 -18.97
CA SER A 128 -14.87 39.98 -19.31
C SER A 128 -15.33 40.22 -20.76
N LEU A 129 -15.96 41.36 -20.97
CA LEU A 129 -16.41 41.80 -22.26
C LEU A 129 -16.28 43.31 -22.36
N LYS A 130 -15.68 43.81 -23.44
CA LYS A 130 -15.73 45.22 -23.84
C LYS A 130 -16.76 45.38 -24.93
N LYS A 131 -17.75 46.25 -24.71
CA LYS A 131 -18.75 46.65 -25.70
C LYS A 131 -18.89 48.16 -25.69
N GLU A 132 -18.59 48.79 -26.82
CA GLU A 132 -18.56 50.25 -26.96
C GLU A 132 -17.64 50.90 -25.91
N ASN A 133 -18.20 51.77 -25.06
CA ASN A 133 -17.50 52.46 -23.98
C ASN A 133 -17.59 51.72 -22.61
N TYR A 134 -18.21 50.53 -22.57
CA TYR A 134 -18.43 49.81 -21.34
C TYR A 134 -17.54 48.56 -21.25
N TRP A 135 -17.05 48.31 -20.07
CA TRP A 135 -16.34 47.11 -19.72
C TRP A 135 -17.15 46.30 -18.69
N TYR A 136 -17.57 45.12 -19.10
CA TYR A 136 -18.30 44.16 -18.26
C TYR A 136 -17.33 43.16 -17.73
N VAL A 137 -17.34 42.94 -16.39
CA VAL A 137 -16.49 41.98 -15.70
C VAL A 137 -17.36 41.12 -14.80
N ALA A 138 -17.12 39.83 -14.81
CA ALA A 138 -17.72 38.89 -13.89
C ALA A 138 -16.61 38.04 -13.23
N VAL A 139 -16.74 37.83 -11.93
CA VAL A 139 -15.97 36.86 -11.16
C VAL A 139 -16.98 35.93 -10.49
N ALA A 140 -16.82 34.66 -10.71
CA ALA A 140 -17.75 33.64 -10.24
C ALA A 140 -17.03 32.56 -9.47
N ASP A 141 -17.62 32.16 -8.33
CA ASP A 141 -17.27 31.04 -7.52
C ASP A 141 -18.38 29.97 -7.64
N CYS A 142 -18.11 28.90 -8.33
CA CYS A 142 -19.05 27.79 -8.51
C CYS A 142 -18.94 26.80 -7.38
N THR A 143 -20.08 26.27 -6.93
CA THR A 143 -20.11 25.24 -5.89
C THR A 143 -19.36 23.98 -6.30
N GLY A 144 -18.46 23.51 -5.44
CA GLY A 144 -17.64 22.31 -5.68
C GLY A 144 -16.30 22.63 -6.34
N HIS A 145 -15.42 21.66 -6.35
CA HIS A 145 -14.08 21.75 -6.92
C HIS A 145 -13.79 20.55 -7.84
N GLY A 146 -12.68 20.57 -8.56
CA GLY A 146 -12.34 19.51 -9.53
C GLY A 146 -13.32 19.45 -10.70
N VAL A 147 -13.62 18.25 -11.19
CA VAL A 147 -14.46 18.04 -12.38
C VAL A 147 -15.88 18.63 -12.27
N PRO A 148 -16.63 18.43 -11.15
CA PRO A 148 -17.97 19.02 -11.02
C PRO A 148 -17.96 20.56 -11.06
N GLY A 149 -17.04 21.20 -10.35
CA GLY A 149 -16.88 22.64 -10.36
C GLY A 149 -16.53 23.18 -11.76
N ALA A 150 -15.60 22.49 -12.45
CA ALA A 150 -15.23 22.85 -13.83
C ALA A 150 -16.40 22.76 -14.83
N MET A 151 -17.28 21.80 -14.67
CA MET A 151 -18.49 21.72 -15.52
C MET A 151 -19.40 22.91 -15.30
N LEU A 152 -19.59 23.38 -14.07
CA LEU A 152 -20.36 24.59 -13.76
C LEU A 152 -19.69 25.83 -14.31
N THR A 153 -18.38 25.95 -14.22
CA THR A 153 -17.57 27.02 -14.81
C THR A 153 -17.78 27.10 -16.32
N MET A 154 -17.72 25.97 -17.02
CA MET A 154 -17.94 25.94 -18.49
C MET A 154 -19.35 26.35 -18.86
N LEU A 155 -20.37 25.89 -18.12
CA LEU A 155 -21.76 26.30 -18.31
C LEU A 155 -21.94 27.79 -18.05
N GLY A 156 -21.44 28.30 -16.93
CA GLY A 156 -21.54 29.74 -16.58
C GLY A 156 -20.89 30.64 -17.61
N SER A 157 -19.67 30.30 -18.05
CA SER A 157 -18.97 31.03 -19.11
C SER A 157 -19.70 30.96 -20.44
N SER A 158 -20.28 29.80 -20.80
CA SER A 158 -21.10 29.67 -22.01
C SER A 158 -22.33 30.56 -21.99
N PHE A 159 -23.08 30.62 -20.89
CA PHE A 159 -24.24 31.50 -20.75
C PHE A 159 -23.87 32.97 -20.85
N LEU A 160 -22.76 33.42 -20.24
CA LEU A 160 -22.29 34.79 -20.37
C LEU A 160 -21.92 35.12 -21.82
N ASN A 161 -21.32 34.19 -22.55
CA ASN A 161 -21.01 34.37 -23.96
C ASN A 161 -22.28 34.41 -24.84
N GLU A 162 -23.30 33.59 -24.55
CA GLU A 162 -24.58 33.58 -25.25
C GLU A 162 -25.35 34.87 -25.04
N ILE A 163 -25.44 35.38 -23.82
CA ILE A 163 -26.04 36.70 -23.51
C ILE A 163 -25.36 37.80 -24.33
N ASN A 164 -24.04 37.78 -24.44
CA ASN A 164 -23.30 38.72 -25.28
C ASN A 164 -23.69 38.64 -26.76
N GLN A 165 -23.89 37.45 -27.30
CA GLN A 165 -24.34 37.27 -28.70
C GLN A 165 -25.79 37.77 -28.90
N GLY A 166 -26.69 37.46 -27.96
CA GLY A 166 -28.07 37.96 -27.96
C GLY A 166 -28.16 39.46 -27.88
N MET A 167 -27.32 40.11 -27.06
CA MET A 167 -27.24 41.58 -27.01
C MET A 167 -26.75 42.21 -28.33
N LYS A 168 -25.95 41.48 -29.14
CA LYS A 168 -25.54 41.93 -30.48
C LYS A 168 -26.70 41.93 -31.49
N LEU A 169 -27.65 41.01 -31.35
CA LEU A 169 -28.83 40.89 -32.20
C LEU A 169 -29.92 41.93 -31.89
N LEU A 170 -29.90 42.49 -30.68
CA LEU A 170 -30.89 43.48 -30.21
C LEU A 170 -30.39 44.95 -30.31
N SER A 171 -29.14 45.16 -30.74
CA SER A 171 -28.63 46.50 -31.02
C SER A 171 -29.16 46.96 -32.40
N PRO A 172 -29.83 48.10 -32.51
CA PRO A 172 -30.24 48.66 -33.78
C PRO A 172 -29.05 49.04 -34.67
#